data_0bafb9f812c74110672e8f0b16170072
#
_entry.id   0bafb9f812c74110672e8f0b16170072
#
_cell.length_a   1.000
_cell.length_b   1.000
_cell.length_c   1.000
_cell.angle_alpha   90.00
_cell.angle_beta   90.00
_cell.angle_gamma   90.00
#
_symmetry.space_group_name_H-M   'P 1'
#
loop_
_entity.id
_entity.type
_entity.pdbx_description
1 polymer ?
#
loop_
_entity_poly.entity_id
_entity_poly.type
_entity_poly.pdbx_seq_one_letter_code
_entity_poly.pdbx_strand_id
1 'polypeptide(L)'
;MKRLIWIGMLFALCLQGMAQTNKTTNGQTLVVRKTTVTKKTVPANTTKQGSTKQTQAKQTTTKQSTANASGKTDKTTFNQKTAADTQAQKESAALQQSTGYLYNAPLPYLPQKLDVLFIGNSFSIDTSAALPSILSSLGMNNVNVYVLYKGGCSMKQHYEFYKSGEKVYELYRYNSQGEVQLEKTTSIGEVMQRFPYDVVVWQQYSLESGDYTSYEPYLSKLIQAYNITKLSARTTFAFNETWAYASNAKNLTRYKNQKNMWKSICTAVRKMKAASGIDLVIPCGTAVQNAREVEALKVDNELTRDGTHISNYAGRYLLACTFFESIIAPCMNRSIREDNTTYGKSTDVGQVNDTNRRLLQNCARLAVANNYEISEFAGQ
;
A
#
# COMPACT_ATOMS: atom_id res chain seq x y z
N MET A 1 37.61 -23.85 -55.09
CA MET A 1 37.49 -25.33 -54.94
C MET A 1 36.73 -25.61 -53.66
N LYS A 2 35.47 -26.02 -53.80
CA LYS A 2 34.79 -27.21 -53.24
C LYS A 2 34.85 -27.26 -51.66
N ARG A 3 33.78 -27.36 -50.91
CA ARG A 3 32.47 -28.03 -51.05
C ARG A 3 31.48 -27.47 -50.04
N LEU A 4 30.25 -27.22 -50.48
CA LEU A 4 29.02 -27.27 -49.73
C LEU A 4 28.80 -28.67 -49.12
N ILE A 5 28.24 -28.75 -47.93
CA ILE A 5 27.38 -29.88 -47.56
C ILE A 5 26.16 -29.33 -46.81
N TRP A 6 25.01 -29.56 -47.40
CA TRP A 6 23.65 -29.51 -46.89
C TRP A 6 23.35 -30.72 -45.99
N ILE A 7 22.53 -30.51 -44.92
CA ILE A 7 21.56 -31.51 -44.38
C ILE A 7 20.50 -30.60 -43.73
N GLY A 8 19.28 -30.47 -44.10
CA GLY A 8 18.30 -31.30 -44.79
C GLY A 8 17.36 -31.98 -43.76
N MET A 9 16.24 -31.33 -43.42
CA MET A 9 14.91 -31.86 -43.06
C MET A 9 14.81 -33.28 -42.50
N LEU A 10 14.06 -33.40 -41.36
CA LEU A 10 12.94 -34.34 -41.29
C LEU A 10 11.88 -33.90 -40.33
N PHE A 11 10.74 -33.44 -40.89
CA PHE A 11 9.42 -33.46 -40.26
C PHE A 11 8.89 -34.89 -40.31
N ALA A 12 8.42 -35.41 -39.19
CA ALA A 12 7.53 -36.58 -39.21
C ALA A 12 6.41 -36.36 -38.18
N LEU A 13 5.23 -36.16 -38.70
CA LEU A 13 3.95 -36.37 -38.00
C LEU A 13 3.87 -37.84 -37.53
N CYS A 14 3.42 -38.02 -36.30
CA CYS A 14 2.67 -39.22 -35.92
C CYS A 14 1.48 -38.79 -35.04
N LEU A 15 0.33 -38.72 -35.70
CA LEU A 15 -0.99 -38.90 -35.10
C LEU A 15 -1.26 -40.37 -34.98
N GLN A 16 -1.49 -40.83 -33.78
CA GLN A 16 -2.38 -41.96 -33.47
C GLN A 16 -2.50 -42.08 -31.95
N GLY A 17 -3.59 -41.94 -31.47
CA GLY A 17 -4.52 -42.17 -30.54
C GLY A 17 -4.31 -43.43 -29.67
N MET A 18 -4.53 -43.34 -28.38
CA MET A 18 -5.17 -44.39 -27.59
C MET A 18 -5.53 -43.87 -26.21
N ALA A 19 -6.81 -44.03 -25.95
CA ALA A 19 -7.44 -44.50 -24.72
C ALA A 19 -7.14 -43.82 -23.38
N GLN A 20 -8.22 -43.32 -22.81
CA GLN A 20 -8.47 -42.97 -21.42
C GLN A 20 -7.93 -43.99 -20.42
N THR A 21 -7.23 -43.51 -19.42
CA THR A 21 -7.36 -44.03 -18.06
C THR A 21 -7.46 -42.89 -17.08
N ASN A 22 -8.61 -42.76 -16.47
CA ASN A 22 -8.90 -41.94 -15.32
C ASN A 22 -7.97 -42.33 -14.16
N LYS A 23 -7.19 -41.38 -13.67
CA LYS A 23 -6.69 -41.38 -12.30
C LYS A 23 -6.95 -40.02 -11.68
N THR A 24 -8.03 -39.99 -10.92
CA THR A 24 -8.39 -39.00 -9.94
C THR A 24 -7.25 -38.88 -8.92
N THR A 25 -6.61 -37.70 -8.85
CA THR A 25 -5.89 -37.29 -7.68
C THR A 25 -6.41 -35.90 -7.28
N ASN A 26 -6.89 -35.83 -6.04
CA ASN A 26 -7.58 -34.77 -5.38
C ASN A 26 -6.88 -33.40 -5.50
N GLY A 27 -7.36 -32.55 -6.39
CA GLY A 27 -7.15 -31.10 -6.36
C GLY A 27 -8.37 -30.44 -5.72
N GLN A 28 -8.36 -30.22 -4.43
CA GLN A 28 -9.41 -29.46 -3.76
C GLN A 28 -9.29 -27.98 -4.13
N THR A 29 -10.14 -27.54 -5.02
CA THR A 29 -10.44 -26.11 -5.22
C THR A 29 -11.30 -25.64 -4.04
N LEU A 30 -10.70 -24.93 -3.10
CA LEU A 30 -11.43 -24.34 -1.97
C LEU A 30 -12.11 -23.07 -2.45
N VAL A 31 -13.37 -23.18 -2.83
CA VAL A 31 -14.28 -22.05 -2.99
C VAL A 31 -14.68 -21.60 -1.58
N VAL A 32 -14.08 -20.54 -1.08
CA VAL A 32 -14.48 -19.93 0.20
C VAL A 32 -15.84 -19.24 0.01
N ARG A 33 -16.92 -19.97 0.29
CA ARG A 33 -18.26 -19.37 0.45
C ARG A 33 -18.27 -18.53 1.73
N LYS A 34 -18.77 -17.31 1.63
CA LYS A 34 -19.08 -16.43 2.74
C LYS A 34 -19.91 -17.16 3.79
N THR A 35 -19.32 -17.41 4.96
CA THR A 35 -20.07 -17.92 6.12
C THR A 35 -20.65 -16.73 6.87
N THR A 36 -21.97 -16.61 6.81
CA THR A 36 -22.78 -15.69 7.61
C THR A 36 -22.82 -16.24 9.04
N VAL A 37 -22.17 -15.58 9.98
CA VAL A 37 -22.29 -15.91 11.39
C VAL A 37 -23.54 -15.25 11.95
N THR A 38 -24.57 -16.04 12.17
CA THR A 38 -25.76 -15.65 12.93
C THR A 38 -25.41 -15.56 14.40
N LYS A 39 -25.48 -14.37 14.99
CA LYS A 39 -25.41 -14.16 16.43
C LYS A 39 -26.68 -14.69 17.10
N LYS A 40 -26.53 -15.68 17.97
CA LYS A 40 -27.55 -16.06 18.93
C LYS A 40 -27.59 -15.02 20.05
N THR A 41 -28.74 -14.41 20.20
CA THR A 41 -29.13 -13.57 21.35
C THR A 41 -29.36 -14.43 22.58
N VAL A 42 -28.81 -14.02 23.71
CA VAL A 42 -29.15 -14.50 25.05
C VAL A 42 -29.76 -13.33 25.83
N PRO A 43 -30.85 -13.53 26.57
CA PRO A 43 -31.70 -12.46 27.09
C PRO A 43 -31.16 -11.81 28.38
N ALA A 44 -31.59 -10.55 28.53
CA ALA A 44 -31.36 -9.69 29.65
C ALA A 44 -31.97 -10.26 30.94
N ASN A 45 -31.29 -10.04 32.06
CA ASN A 45 -31.96 -10.07 33.37
C ASN A 45 -31.64 -8.79 34.13
N THR A 46 -32.74 -8.23 34.62
CA THR A 46 -32.94 -7.02 35.38
C THR A 46 -32.46 -7.16 36.82
N THR A 47 -31.90 -6.12 37.47
CA THR A 47 -32.52 -5.44 38.63
C THR A 47 -31.56 -4.59 39.48
N LYS A 48 -32.04 -3.39 39.76
CA LYS A 48 -32.03 -2.52 41.00
C LYS A 48 -30.85 -1.56 41.22
N GLN A 49 -31.21 -0.32 41.08
CA GLN A 49 -31.39 0.84 42.04
C GLN A 49 -30.39 1.00 43.19
N GLY A 50 -29.87 2.24 43.30
CA GLY A 50 -29.30 2.82 44.54
C GLY A 50 -28.55 4.11 44.29
N SER A 51 -29.23 5.21 44.30
CA SER A 51 -29.22 6.49 45.00
C SER A 51 -27.92 7.28 45.14
N THR A 52 -27.98 8.45 44.53
CA THR A 52 -27.71 9.82 45.04
C THR A 52 -26.53 10.10 45.97
N LYS A 53 -25.60 10.98 45.52
CA LYS A 53 -25.23 12.19 46.31
C LYS A 53 -24.57 13.24 45.40
N GLN A 54 -25.23 14.38 45.39
CA GLN A 54 -24.69 15.70 44.95
C GLN A 54 -23.61 16.17 45.95
N THR A 55 -22.59 16.86 45.47
CA THR A 55 -21.90 17.88 46.23
C THR A 55 -21.46 18.99 45.31
N GLN A 56 -21.86 20.19 45.69
CA GLN A 56 -21.71 21.47 45.03
C GLN A 56 -20.29 22.04 45.10
N ALA A 57 -19.94 22.77 44.05
CA ALA A 57 -19.32 24.07 43.97
C ALA A 57 -18.14 24.49 44.87
N LYS A 58 -17.09 24.99 44.23
CA LYS A 58 -16.50 26.30 44.60
C LYS A 58 -15.82 26.95 43.38
N GLN A 59 -16.37 28.10 43.00
CA GLN A 59 -15.72 29.09 42.14
C GLN A 59 -14.62 29.76 42.96
N THR A 60 -13.50 30.06 42.34
CA THR A 60 -12.56 31.07 42.84
C THR A 60 -12.06 31.84 41.61
N THR A 61 -12.50 33.07 41.54
CA THR A 61 -12.04 34.15 40.68
C THR A 61 -10.71 34.69 41.18
N THR A 62 -9.72 34.86 40.29
CA THR A 62 -8.62 35.81 40.52
C THR A 62 -8.12 36.43 39.21
N LYS A 63 -8.45 37.69 39.07
CA LYS A 63 -7.80 38.89 38.47
C LYS A 63 -6.76 38.76 37.36
N GLN A 64 -7.09 39.47 36.29
CA GLN A 64 -6.25 40.00 35.25
C GLN A 64 -5.04 40.78 35.80
N SER A 65 -3.90 40.62 35.15
CA SER A 65 -2.90 41.67 35.03
C SER A 65 -2.41 41.72 33.59
N THR A 66 -2.63 42.84 32.95
CA THR A 66 -2.12 43.25 31.65
C THR A 66 -0.64 43.55 31.72
N ALA A 67 0.14 42.98 30.80
CA ALA A 67 1.45 43.50 30.43
C ALA A 67 1.63 43.38 28.91
N ASN A 68 1.68 44.50 28.25
CA ASN A 68 2.07 44.68 26.87
C ASN A 68 3.55 44.32 26.71
N ALA A 69 3.86 43.46 25.73
CA ALA A 69 5.18 43.45 25.13
C ALA A 69 5.03 43.20 23.63
N SER A 70 5.36 44.20 22.85
CA SER A 70 5.53 44.15 21.41
C SER A 70 6.70 43.22 21.04
N GLY A 71 6.42 42.13 20.31
CA GLY A 71 7.41 41.26 19.75
C GLY A 71 7.15 41.12 18.23
N LYS A 72 8.10 41.59 17.46
CA LYS A 72 8.16 41.52 15.99
C LYS A 72 7.92 40.06 15.50
N THR A 73 6.98 39.94 14.60
CA THR A 73 6.78 38.72 13.81
C THR A 73 7.87 38.63 12.76
N ASP A 74 8.87 37.76 12.99
CA ASP A 74 9.74 37.28 11.94
C ASP A 74 8.99 36.25 11.09
N LYS A 75 8.54 36.67 9.93
CA LYS A 75 8.16 35.80 8.83
C LYS A 75 9.42 35.20 8.22
N THR A 76 9.92 34.15 8.79
CA THR A 76 10.99 33.37 8.14
C THR A 76 10.34 32.31 7.25
N THR A 77 10.35 32.58 5.99
CA THR A 77 9.95 31.75 4.85
C THR A 77 10.58 30.38 4.95
N PHE A 78 9.75 29.34 5.07
CA PHE A 78 10.14 27.94 4.99
C PHE A 78 10.39 27.58 3.52
N ASN A 79 11.48 28.02 2.95
CA ASN A 79 11.96 27.61 1.63
C ASN A 79 13.49 27.52 1.61
N GLN A 80 14.04 26.66 2.49
CA GLN A 80 15.40 26.16 2.30
C GLN A 80 15.31 24.66 2.10
N LYS A 81 15.37 24.24 0.81
CA LYS A 81 15.85 22.91 0.48
C LYS A 81 17.15 22.72 1.23
N THR A 82 17.22 21.87 2.22
CA THR A 82 18.43 21.70 3.03
C THR A 82 19.55 21.21 2.12
N ALA A 83 20.79 21.58 2.44
CA ALA A 83 21.97 21.09 1.72
C ALA A 83 22.02 19.56 1.66
N ALA A 84 21.46 18.89 2.70
CA ALA A 84 21.28 17.46 2.78
C ALA A 84 20.33 16.91 1.71
N ASP A 85 19.19 17.58 1.42
CA ASP A 85 18.25 17.16 0.37
C ASP A 85 18.87 17.29 -1.02
N THR A 86 19.70 18.32 -1.22
CA THR A 86 20.40 18.54 -2.49
C THR A 86 21.51 17.50 -2.69
N GLN A 87 22.24 17.15 -1.62
CA GLN A 87 23.27 16.13 -1.66
C GLN A 87 22.68 14.74 -1.91
N ALA A 88 21.58 14.39 -1.23
CA ALA A 88 20.88 13.13 -1.41
C ALA A 88 20.32 12.97 -2.84
N GLN A 89 19.82 14.06 -3.46
CA GLN A 89 19.40 14.05 -4.88
C GLN A 89 20.57 13.84 -5.83
N LYS A 90 21.73 14.44 -5.57
CA LYS A 90 22.94 14.23 -6.41
C LYS A 90 23.47 12.81 -6.30
N GLU A 91 23.49 12.24 -5.10
CA GLU A 91 23.92 10.85 -4.87
C GLU A 91 22.97 9.84 -5.52
N SER A 92 21.65 10.08 -5.47
CA SER A 92 20.66 9.27 -6.18
C SER A 92 20.85 9.32 -7.70
N ALA A 93 21.05 10.52 -8.27
CA ALA A 93 21.30 10.69 -9.68
C ALA A 93 22.62 10.03 -10.14
N ALA A 94 23.66 10.09 -9.33
CA ALA A 94 24.94 9.44 -9.60
C ALA A 94 24.81 7.91 -9.54
N LEU A 95 24.04 7.37 -8.61
CA LEU A 95 23.77 5.94 -8.50
C LEU A 95 22.95 5.44 -9.69
N GLN A 96 21.94 6.19 -10.15
CA GLN A 96 21.17 5.89 -11.37
C GLN A 96 22.05 5.83 -12.61
N GLN A 97 23.01 6.75 -12.75
CA GLN A 97 23.95 6.76 -13.88
C GLN A 97 24.96 5.61 -13.80
N SER A 98 25.42 5.24 -12.62
CA SER A 98 26.45 4.20 -12.44
C SER A 98 25.94 2.78 -12.61
N THR A 99 24.62 2.53 -12.35
CA THR A 99 24.06 1.17 -12.39
C THR A 99 23.38 0.79 -13.69
N GLY A 100 23.15 1.76 -14.60
CA GLY A 100 22.45 1.51 -15.87
C GLY A 100 21.01 1.01 -15.71
N TYR A 101 20.48 1.00 -14.49
CA TYR A 101 19.11 0.55 -14.20
C TYR A 101 18.14 1.73 -14.27
N LEU A 102 17.12 1.60 -15.12
CA LEU A 102 15.96 2.50 -15.12
C LEU A 102 15.07 2.13 -13.93
N TYR A 103 15.34 2.69 -12.76
CA TYR A 103 14.56 2.43 -11.53
C TYR A 103 13.16 3.05 -11.57
N ASN A 104 12.92 4.01 -12.45
CA ASN A 104 11.68 4.79 -12.50
C ASN A 104 11.32 5.18 -13.92
N ALA A 105 10.96 4.23 -14.75
CA ALA A 105 10.09 4.60 -15.84
C ALA A 105 8.66 4.69 -15.26
N PRO A 106 8.04 5.87 -15.15
CA PRO A 106 6.59 5.90 -14.99
C PRO A 106 6.02 5.03 -16.09
N LEU A 107 4.88 4.38 -15.86
CA LEU A 107 4.22 3.67 -16.94
C LEU A 107 4.08 4.64 -18.12
N PRO A 108 4.78 4.44 -19.23
CA PRO A 108 4.79 5.42 -20.33
C PRO A 108 3.43 5.48 -21.02
N TYR A 109 2.63 4.45 -20.86
CA TYR A 109 1.24 4.31 -21.29
C TYR A 109 0.62 3.20 -20.43
N LEU A 110 -0.70 3.17 -20.35
CA LEU A 110 -1.40 2.07 -19.73
C LEU A 110 -1.31 0.84 -20.64
N PRO A 111 -0.72 -0.28 -20.18
CA PRO A 111 -0.70 -1.50 -20.97
C PRO A 111 -2.12 -2.06 -21.14
N GLN A 112 -2.36 -2.80 -22.24
CA GLN A 112 -3.64 -3.49 -22.44
C GLN A 112 -3.95 -4.48 -21.32
N LYS A 113 -2.92 -5.03 -20.68
CA LYS A 113 -2.96 -5.87 -19.49
C LYS A 113 -2.00 -5.27 -18.47
N LEU A 114 -2.48 -5.03 -17.26
CA LEU A 114 -1.67 -4.51 -16.16
C LEU A 114 -1.42 -5.61 -15.13
N ASP A 115 -0.16 -5.98 -14.94
CA ASP A 115 0.29 -6.91 -13.91
C ASP A 115 1.04 -6.15 -12.81
N VAL A 116 0.46 -6.09 -11.59
CA VAL A 116 1.01 -5.39 -10.43
C VAL A 116 1.42 -6.39 -9.36
N LEU A 117 2.65 -6.35 -8.90
CA LEU A 117 3.16 -7.17 -7.80
C LEU A 117 3.42 -6.32 -6.56
N PHE A 118 2.75 -6.62 -5.46
CA PHE A 118 3.09 -6.12 -4.14
C PHE A 118 3.98 -7.14 -3.42
N ILE A 119 5.10 -6.71 -2.86
CA ILE A 119 5.97 -7.54 -2.02
C ILE A 119 5.97 -6.96 -0.62
N GLY A 120 5.41 -7.72 0.35
CA GLY A 120 5.28 -7.21 1.72
C GLY A 120 4.52 -8.14 2.66
N ASN A 121 3.69 -7.53 3.48
CA ASN A 121 2.97 -8.18 4.58
C ASN A 121 1.47 -7.81 4.55
N SER A 122 0.79 -7.86 5.70
CA SER A 122 -0.64 -7.53 5.80
C SER A 122 -1.00 -6.12 5.29
N PHE A 123 -0.06 -5.18 5.34
CA PHE A 123 -0.28 -3.84 4.80
C PHE A 123 -0.35 -3.85 3.27
N SER A 124 0.41 -4.71 2.58
CA SER A 124 0.27 -4.93 1.14
C SER A 124 -1.08 -5.55 0.77
N ILE A 125 -1.57 -6.51 1.57
CA ILE A 125 -2.93 -7.05 1.41
C ILE A 125 -3.97 -5.93 1.51
N ASP A 126 -3.86 -5.06 2.51
CA ASP A 126 -4.80 -3.97 2.72
C ASP A 126 -4.74 -2.93 1.59
N THR A 127 -3.54 -2.57 1.12
CA THR A 127 -3.36 -1.60 0.02
C THR A 127 -3.94 -2.12 -1.29
N SER A 128 -3.86 -3.41 -1.55
CA SER A 128 -4.29 -4.02 -2.81
C SER A 128 -5.75 -4.45 -2.86
N ALA A 129 -6.40 -4.66 -1.70
CA ALA A 129 -7.67 -5.37 -1.62
C ALA A 129 -8.85 -4.71 -2.39
N ALA A 130 -8.92 -3.39 -2.42
CA ALA A 130 -9.96 -2.65 -3.14
C ALA A 130 -9.55 -2.26 -4.57
N LEU A 131 -8.29 -2.41 -4.92
CA LEU A 131 -7.73 -1.93 -6.19
C LEU A 131 -8.39 -2.57 -7.42
N PRO A 132 -8.62 -3.90 -7.51
CA PRO A 132 -9.28 -4.50 -8.67
C PRO A 132 -10.67 -3.92 -8.94
N SER A 133 -11.48 -3.73 -7.89
CA SER A 133 -12.83 -3.18 -8.02
C SER A 133 -12.82 -1.75 -8.56
N ILE A 134 -11.91 -0.91 -8.07
CA ILE A 134 -11.77 0.48 -8.52
C ILE A 134 -11.27 0.52 -9.96
N LEU A 135 -10.28 -0.27 -10.33
CA LEU A 135 -9.77 -0.31 -11.69
C LEU A 135 -10.83 -0.79 -12.67
N SER A 136 -11.62 -1.81 -12.29
CA SER A 136 -12.73 -2.31 -13.10
C SER A 136 -13.82 -1.25 -13.28
N SER A 137 -14.20 -0.50 -12.24
CA SER A 137 -15.20 0.58 -12.33
C SER A 137 -14.79 1.71 -13.29
N LEU A 138 -13.49 1.87 -13.45
CA LEU A 138 -12.90 2.85 -14.39
C LEU A 138 -12.62 2.24 -15.77
N GLY A 139 -13.17 1.06 -16.06
CA GLY A 139 -13.07 0.40 -17.36
C GLY A 139 -11.79 -0.40 -17.59
N MET A 140 -10.95 -0.58 -16.55
CA MET A 140 -9.73 -1.36 -16.62
C MET A 140 -9.99 -2.82 -16.23
N ASN A 141 -10.47 -3.62 -17.18
CA ASN A 141 -10.93 -5.00 -16.91
C ASN A 141 -9.85 -6.07 -17.10
N ASN A 142 -8.65 -5.71 -17.52
CA ASN A 142 -7.55 -6.64 -17.73
C ASN A 142 -6.40 -6.33 -16.76
N VAL A 143 -6.66 -6.49 -15.47
CA VAL A 143 -5.73 -6.22 -14.39
C VAL A 143 -5.54 -7.45 -13.52
N ASN A 144 -4.31 -7.82 -13.26
CA ASN A 144 -3.95 -8.79 -12.23
C ASN A 144 -3.16 -8.08 -11.13
N VAL A 145 -3.61 -8.25 -9.90
CA VAL A 145 -2.91 -7.78 -8.72
C VAL A 145 -2.39 -8.98 -7.95
N TYR A 146 -1.08 -9.04 -7.79
CA TYR A 146 -0.39 -10.08 -7.05
C TYR A 146 0.09 -9.52 -5.72
N VAL A 147 -0.04 -10.29 -4.65
CA VAL A 147 0.54 -9.94 -3.35
C VAL A 147 1.39 -11.10 -2.85
N LEU A 148 2.69 -10.93 -2.87
CA LEU A 148 3.63 -11.84 -2.23
C LEU A 148 3.68 -11.50 -0.75
N TYR A 149 2.99 -12.30 0.02
CA TYR A 149 2.69 -12.06 1.42
C TYR A 149 3.51 -12.93 2.38
N LYS A 150 4.08 -12.28 3.37
CA LYS A 150 4.59 -12.92 4.58
C LYS A 150 4.25 -12.03 5.78
N GLY A 151 3.51 -12.55 6.76
CA GLY A 151 3.08 -11.79 7.93
C GLY A 151 4.23 -11.13 8.68
N GLY A 152 4.14 -9.82 8.91
CA GLY A 152 5.13 -9.06 9.68
C GLY A 152 6.55 -9.02 9.08
N CYS A 153 6.72 -9.37 7.82
CA CYS A 153 8.03 -9.46 7.17
C CYS A 153 8.62 -8.06 6.90
N SER A 154 9.86 -7.87 7.32
CA SER A 154 10.65 -6.66 7.06
C SER A 154 11.51 -6.78 5.80
N MET A 155 12.06 -5.65 5.31
CA MET A 155 12.98 -5.64 4.16
C MET A 155 14.19 -6.57 4.39
N LYS A 156 14.74 -6.57 5.60
CA LYS A 156 15.82 -7.48 5.97
C LYS A 156 15.42 -8.93 5.81
N GLN A 157 14.25 -9.32 6.34
CA GLN A 157 13.76 -10.69 6.24
C GLN A 157 13.44 -11.08 4.80
N HIS A 158 12.85 -10.19 3.99
CA HIS A 158 12.66 -10.44 2.56
C HIS A 158 13.97 -10.75 1.85
N TYR A 159 15.04 -10.01 2.16
CA TYR A 159 16.36 -10.26 1.58
C TYR A 159 16.98 -11.58 2.08
N GLU A 160 16.82 -11.91 3.35
CA GLU A 160 17.29 -13.19 3.91
C GLU A 160 16.57 -14.38 3.26
N PHE A 161 15.25 -14.31 3.10
CA PHE A 161 14.48 -15.35 2.39
C PHE A 161 14.80 -15.42 0.89
N TYR A 162 15.12 -14.29 0.26
CA TYR A 162 15.62 -14.32 -1.12
C TYR A 162 16.94 -15.11 -1.22
N LYS A 163 17.89 -14.87 -0.32
CA LYS A 163 19.19 -15.57 -0.32
C LYS A 163 19.07 -17.06 -0.02
N SER A 164 18.21 -17.42 0.92
CA SER A 164 18.02 -18.84 1.32
C SER A 164 17.17 -19.63 0.33
N GLY A 165 16.35 -18.95 -0.48
CA GLY A 165 15.40 -19.60 -1.38
C GLY A 165 14.21 -20.23 -0.66
N GLU A 166 14.00 -19.92 0.64
CA GLU A 166 12.93 -20.50 1.43
C GLU A 166 11.54 -20.17 0.87
N LYS A 167 10.67 -21.20 0.86
CA LYS A 167 9.28 -21.11 0.39
C LYS A 167 8.33 -20.81 1.55
N VAL A 168 8.42 -19.60 2.08
CA VAL A 168 7.68 -19.13 3.28
C VAL A 168 6.55 -18.15 2.97
N TYR A 169 6.34 -17.87 1.69
CA TYR A 169 5.35 -16.89 1.25
C TYR A 169 4.05 -17.54 0.80
N GLU A 170 2.99 -16.76 0.95
CA GLU A 170 1.72 -16.94 0.26
C GLU A 170 1.65 -15.95 -0.91
N LEU A 171 1.17 -16.41 -2.07
CA LEU A 171 0.92 -15.55 -3.22
C LEU A 171 -0.59 -15.45 -3.45
N TYR A 172 -1.13 -14.27 -3.20
CA TYR A 172 -2.50 -13.91 -3.54
C TYR A 172 -2.51 -13.32 -4.95
N ARG A 173 -3.47 -13.74 -5.76
CA ARG A 173 -3.73 -13.16 -7.07
C ARG A 173 -5.19 -12.76 -7.14
N TYR A 174 -5.42 -11.47 -7.36
CA TYR A 174 -6.73 -10.88 -7.57
C TYR A 174 -6.89 -10.58 -9.05
N ASN A 175 -8.01 -11.02 -9.65
CA ASN A 175 -8.39 -10.61 -10.99
C ASN A 175 -9.23 -9.31 -10.93
N SER A 176 -9.62 -8.80 -12.12
CA SER A 176 -10.43 -7.59 -12.23
C SER A 176 -11.83 -7.68 -11.59
N GLN A 177 -12.34 -8.89 -11.36
CA GLN A 177 -13.60 -9.14 -10.67
C GLN A 177 -13.43 -9.21 -9.14
N GLY A 178 -12.18 -9.08 -8.63
CA GLY A 178 -11.86 -9.23 -7.21
C GLY A 178 -11.86 -10.68 -6.72
N GLU A 179 -11.89 -11.67 -7.63
CA GLU A 179 -11.71 -13.07 -7.26
C GLU A 179 -10.27 -13.34 -6.87
N VAL A 180 -10.09 -14.16 -5.85
CA VAL A 180 -8.79 -14.45 -5.26
C VAL A 180 -8.38 -15.88 -5.51
N GLN A 181 -7.20 -16.06 -6.08
CA GLN A 181 -6.48 -17.33 -6.11
C GLN A 181 -5.35 -17.27 -5.08
N LEU A 182 -5.16 -18.32 -4.30
CA LEU A 182 -4.14 -18.40 -3.26
C LEU A 182 -3.21 -19.60 -3.51
N GLU A 183 -1.91 -19.30 -3.65
CA GLU A 183 -0.82 -20.29 -3.58
C GLU A 183 -0.12 -20.16 -2.22
N LYS A 184 -0.13 -21.22 -1.43
CA LYS A 184 0.30 -21.16 -0.02
C LYS A 184 1.80 -21.29 0.19
N THR A 185 2.56 -21.75 -0.80
CA THR A 185 3.97 -22.10 -0.58
C THR A 185 4.79 -21.73 -1.79
N THR A 186 5.44 -20.55 -1.73
CA THR A 186 6.33 -20.08 -2.79
C THR A 186 7.49 -19.28 -2.20
N SER A 187 8.54 -19.03 -3.00
CA SER A 187 9.66 -18.17 -2.62
C SER A 187 9.60 -16.83 -3.34
N ILE A 188 10.25 -15.84 -2.76
CA ILE A 188 10.35 -14.51 -3.38
C ILE A 188 11.08 -14.57 -4.73
N GLY A 189 12.13 -15.38 -4.85
CA GLY A 189 12.87 -15.55 -6.10
C GLY A 189 12.03 -16.18 -7.22
N GLU A 190 11.19 -17.18 -6.90
CA GLU A 190 10.27 -17.80 -7.88
C GLU A 190 9.24 -16.78 -8.40
N VAL A 191 8.66 -15.97 -7.51
CA VAL A 191 7.62 -15.01 -7.88
C VAL A 191 8.19 -13.86 -8.69
N MET A 192 9.36 -13.34 -8.34
CA MET A 192 10.02 -12.25 -9.08
C MET A 192 10.31 -12.60 -10.55
N GLN A 193 10.44 -13.89 -10.85
CA GLN A 193 10.74 -14.40 -12.20
C GLN A 193 9.51 -14.97 -12.93
N ARG A 194 8.33 -14.97 -12.30
CA ARG A 194 7.16 -15.70 -12.82
C ARG A 194 6.45 -14.99 -13.95
N PHE A 195 6.31 -13.66 -13.85
CA PHE A 195 5.58 -12.84 -14.82
C PHE A 195 6.35 -11.54 -15.12
N PRO A 196 6.11 -10.95 -16.31
CA PRO A 196 6.67 -9.64 -16.67
C PRO A 196 5.85 -8.52 -16.01
N TYR A 197 5.99 -8.36 -14.69
CA TYR A 197 5.23 -7.35 -13.94
C TYR A 197 5.51 -5.93 -14.47
N ASP A 198 4.43 -5.17 -14.66
CA ASP A 198 4.50 -3.76 -15.07
C ASP A 198 4.88 -2.85 -13.90
N VAL A 199 4.36 -3.18 -12.71
CA VAL A 199 4.62 -2.43 -11.47
C VAL A 199 5.00 -3.40 -10.35
N VAL A 200 6.07 -3.09 -9.63
CA VAL A 200 6.45 -3.79 -8.40
C VAL A 200 6.46 -2.79 -7.25
N VAL A 201 5.63 -3.06 -6.24
CA VAL A 201 5.44 -2.22 -5.08
C VAL A 201 6.12 -2.84 -3.86
N TRP A 202 7.10 -2.14 -3.33
CA TRP A 202 7.81 -2.49 -2.11
C TRP A 202 7.23 -1.77 -0.91
N GLN A 203 7.37 -2.31 0.28
CA GLN A 203 7.05 -1.64 1.54
C GLN A 203 7.87 -2.16 2.70
N GLN A 204 8.06 -1.34 3.73
CA GLN A 204 8.68 -1.79 4.97
C GLN A 204 7.64 -2.33 5.95
N TYR A 205 8.06 -3.20 6.86
CA TYR A 205 7.27 -3.64 8.01
C TYR A 205 6.87 -2.44 8.88
N SER A 206 5.62 -2.38 9.28
CA SER A 206 5.04 -1.19 9.91
C SER A 206 5.73 -0.75 11.21
N LEU A 207 6.23 -1.69 12.04
CA LEU A 207 7.01 -1.34 13.25
C LEU A 207 8.38 -0.74 12.94
N GLU A 208 8.94 -1.00 11.77
CA GLU A 208 10.24 -0.51 11.32
C GLU A 208 10.12 0.61 10.29
N SER A 209 8.90 0.93 9.83
CA SER A 209 8.67 1.87 8.74
C SER A 209 9.12 3.31 9.02
N GLY A 210 9.23 3.70 10.29
CA GLY A 210 9.81 5.00 10.69
C GLY A 210 11.32 5.00 10.93
N ASP A 211 11.99 3.88 10.68
CA ASP A 211 13.42 3.71 10.88
C ASP A 211 14.13 3.40 9.56
N TYR A 212 14.72 4.43 8.94
CA TYR A 212 15.41 4.29 7.67
C TYR A 212 16.52 3.21 7.69
N THR A 213 17.21 3.02 8.81
CA THR A 213 18.31 2.04 8.90
C THR A 213 17.84 0.60 8.70
N SER A 214 16.53 0.35 8.80
CA SER A 214 15.92 -0.94 8.53
C SER A 214 15.64 -1.20 7.05
N TYR A 215 15.70 -0.17 6.20
CA TYR A 215 15.44 -0.30 4.76
C TYR A 215 16.69 -0.74 3.99
N GLU A 216 17.81 -0.08 4.26
CA GLU A 216 19.06 -0.32 3.55
C GLU A 216 20.06 -1.15 4.37
N PRO A 217 20.84 -2.00 3.71
CA PRO A 217 21.03 -2.15 2.26
C PRO A 217 20.06 -3.16 1.61
N TYR A 218 19.04 -3.59 2.33
CA TYR A 218 18.19 -4.74 1.96
C TYR A 218 17.32 -4.44 0.75
N LEU A 219 16.68 -3.26 0.71
CA LEU A 219 15.84 -2.83 -0.41
C LEU A 219 16.66 -2.72 -1.70
N SER A 220 17.79 -2.03 -1.67
CA SER A 220 18.68 -1.90 -2.83
C SER A 220 19.15 -3.25 -3.36
N LYS A 221 19.47 -4.20 -2.47
CA LYS A 221 19.87 -5.57 -2.87
C LYS A 221 18.71 -6.36 -3.46
N LEU A 222 17.49 -6.20 -2.96
CA LEU A 222 16.29 -6.84 -3.52
C LEU A 222 15.94 -6.29 -4.90
N ILE A 223 16.03 -4.96 -5.08
CA ILE A 223 15.83 -4.32 -6.39
C ILE A 223 16.89 -4.81 -7.39
N GLN A 224 18.15 -4.88 -6.98
CA GLN A 224 19.22 -5.42 -7.82
C GLN A 224 18.92 -6.88 -8.23
N ALA A 225 18.53 -7.70 -7.26
CA ALA A 225 18.17 -9.09 -7.51
C ALA A 225 16.99 -9.20 -8.50
N TYR A 226 15.96 -8.38 -8.33
CA TYR A 226 14.83 -8.32 -9.27
C TYR A 226 15.29 -7.93 -10.68
N ASN A 227 16.11 -6.89 -10.81
CA ASN A 227 16.59 -6.41 -12.10
C ASN A 227 17.41 -7.45 -12.88
N ILE A 228 18.12 -8.34 -12.19
CA ILE A 228 18.87 -9.43 -12.83
C ILE A 228 17.92 -10.52 -13.38
N THR A 229 16.79 -10.74 -12.71
CA THR A 229 15.91 -11.88 -12.97
C THR A 229 14.60 -11.54 -13.67
N LYS A 230 14.25 -10.26 -13.77
CA LYS A 230 12.98 -9.79 -14.33
C LYS A 230 12.76 -10.20 -15.77
N LEU A 231 11.52 -10.53 -16.09
CA LEU A 231 11.09 -10.87 -17.44
C LEU A 231 10.66 -9.66 -18.28
N SER A 232 10.42 -8.51 -17.65
CA SER A 232 10.08 -7.26 -18.33
C SER A 232 11.28 -6.32 -18.38
N ALA A 233 11.55 -5.76 -19.55
CA ALA A 233 12.54 -4.68 -19.71
C ALA A 233 12.08 -3.38 -19.04
N ARG A 234 10.76 -3.22 -18.83
CA ARG A 234 10.12 -2.02 -18.31
C ARG A 234 9.26 -2.35 -17.11
N THR A 235 9.87 -2.39 -15.92
CA THR A 235 9.14 -2.51 -14.67
C THR A 235 9.25 -1.20 -13.92
N THR A 236 8.12 -0.62 -13.54
CA THR A 236 8.09 0.53 -12.63
C THR A 236 8.21 0.05 -11.20
N PHE A 237 9.20 0.56 -10.47
CA PHE A 237 9.32 0.32 -9.04
C PHE A 237 8.63 1.43 -8.27
N ALA A 238 7.78 1.05 -7.32
CA ALA A 238 7.12 1.95 -6.43
C ALA A 238 7.35 1.54 -4.97
N PHE A 239 7.26 2.49 -4.06
CA PHE A 239 7.31 2.24 -2.64
C PHE A 239 6.03 2.69 -1.97
N ASN A 240 5.38 1.79 -1.24
CA ASN A 240 4.20 2.12 -0.45
C ASN A 240 4.63 2.77 0.88
N GLU A 241 4.40 4.07 1.03
CA GLU A 241 4.49 4.75 2.31
C GLU A 241 3.36 4.24 3.20
N THR A 242 3.72 3.46 4.22
CA THR A 242 2.73 2.88 5.13
C THR A 242 2.16 3.93 6.08
N TRP A 243 1.01 3.64 6.68
CA TRP A 243 0.33 4.57 7.58
C TRP A 243 0.75 4.39 9.04
N ALA A 244 0.62 5.46 9.80
CA ALA A 244 0.78 5.42 11.25
C ALA A 244 -0.39 4.66 11.91
N TYR A 245 -0.12 4.00 13.01
CA TYR A 245 -1.14 3.34 13.84
C TYR A 245 -2.16 4.34 14.38
N ALA A 246 -3.32 3.86 14.80
CA ALA A 246 -4.29 4.67 15.53
C ALA A 246 -3.73 5.12 16.88
N SER A 247 -4.27 6.23 17.41
CA SER A 247 -3.77 6.84 18.66
C SER A 247 -3.85 5.93 19.88
N ASN A 248 -4.77 4.97 19.87
CA ASN A 248 -4.98 3.98 20.92
C ASN A 248 -4.21 2.65 20.72
N ALA A 249 -3.38 2.54 19.66
CA ALA A 249 -2.66 1.31 19.38
C ALA A 249 -1.56 1.04 20.41
N LYS A 250 -1.52 -0.19 20.95
CA LYS A 250 -0.53 -0.60 21.96
C LYS A 250 0.93 -0.42 21.49
N ASN A 251 1.19 -0.64 20.22
CA ASN A 251 2.54 -0.60 19.63
C ASN A 251 3.00 0.81 19.25
N LEU A 252 2.18 1.85 19.51
CA LEU A 252 2.50 3.23 19.21
C LEU A 252 3.56 3.83 20.16
N THR A 253 3.81 3.20 21.28
CA THR A 253 4.71 3.69 22.35
C THR A 253 6.11 4.03 21.86
N ARG A 254 6.65 3.30 20.86
CA ARG A 254 7.95 3.58 20.23
C ARG A 254 8.02 5.00 19.64
N TYR A 255 6.91 5.51 19.15
CA TYR A 255 6.83 6.81 18.46
C TYR A 255 6.22 7.92 19.32
N LYS A 256 5.83 7.60 20.57
CA LYS A 256 5.14 8.49 21.52
C LYS A 256 3.70 8.84 21.12
N ASN A 257 3.43 9.14 19.86
CA ASN A 257 2.09 9.41 19.34
C ASN A 257 2.01 9.15 17.82
N GLN A 258 0.79 9.15 17.29
CA GLN A 258 0.46 8.88 15.90
C GLN A 258 1.15 9.85 14.92
N LYS A 259 1.10 11.17 15.19
CA LYS A 259 1.71 12.18 14.30
C LYS A 259 3.23 12.02 14.24
N ASN A 260 3.87 11.66 15.34
CA ASN A 260 5.30 11.37 15.35
C ASN A 260 5.63 10.11 14.56
N MET A 261 4.82 9.05 14.66
CA MET A 261 5.01 7.85 13.83
C MET A 261 4.92 8.20 12.35
N TRP A 262 3.89 8.91 11.92
CA TRP A 262 3.76 9.36 10.54
C TRP A 262 4.95 10.23 10.08
N LYS A 263 5.37 11.21 10.86
CA LYS A 263 6.55 12.05 10.54
C LYS A 263 7.83 11.21 10.41
N SER A 264 8.00 10.20 11.26
CA SER A 264 9.15 9.30 11.18
C SER A 264 9.10 8.46 9.91
N ILE A 265 7.92 7.95 9.50
CA ILE A 265 7.72 7.23 8.25
C ILE A 265 8.06 8.13 7.06
N CYS A 266 7.51 9.33 6.98
CA CYS A 266 7.80 10.30 5.93
C CYS A 266 9.32 10.58 5.82
N THR A 267 9.98 10.75 6.97
CA THR A 267 11.45 10.97 7.02
C THR A 267 12.22 9.77 6.50
N ALA A 268 11.82 8.55 6.90
CA ALA A 268 12.48 7.32 6.45
C ALA A 268 12.27 7.10 4.94
N VAL A 269 11.06 7.33 4.42
CA VAL A 269 10.74 7.19 2.99
C VAL A 269 11.48 8.22 2.14
N ARG A 270 11.61 9.47 2.59
CA ARG A 270 12.45 10.47 1.90
C ARG A 270 13.90 10.04 1.77
N LYS A 271 14.48 9.50 2.85
CA LYS A 271 15.86 8.97 2.84
C LYS A 271 15.98 7.74 1.94
N MET A 272 15.01 6.83 1.99
CA MET A 272 14.94 5.66 1.13
C MET A 272 14.90 6.07 -0.35
N LYS A 273 14.04 7.01 -0.72
CA LYS A 273 13.93 7.53 -2.08
C LYS A 273 15.29 8.04 -2.59
N ALA A 274 16.01 8.79 -1.77
CA ALA A 274 17.33 9.30 -2.13
C ALA A 274 18.38 8.20 -2.30
N ALA A 275 18.31 7.10 -1.52
CA ALA A 275 19.31 6.05 -1.52
C ALA A 275 19.04 4.93 -2.53
N SER A 276 17.78 4.50 -2.67
CA SER A 276 17.42 3.33 -3.49
C SER A 276 17.22 3.64 -4.96
N GLY A 277 17.04 4.91 -5.33
CA GLY A 277 16.67 5.33 -6.68
C GLY A 277 15.20 5.06 -7.01
N ILE A 278 14.36 4.65 -6.06
CA ILE A 278 12.89 4.58 -6.24
C ILE A 278 12.32 5.98 -6.07
N ASP A 279 11.91 6.65 -7.17
CA ASP A 279 11.29 7.97 -7.11
C ASP A 279 9.78 7.94 -6.94
N LEU A 280 9.15 6.83 -7.29
CA LEU A 280 7.71 6.68 -7.21
C LEU A 280 7.29 6.19 -5.83
N VAL A 281 6.65 7.07 -5.07
CA VAL A 281 6.09 6.76 -3.76
C VAL A 281 4.57 6.81 -3.85
N ILE A 282 3.92 5.79 -3.31
CA ILE A 282 2.47 5.76 -3.12
C ILE A 282 2.21 6.27 -1.70
N PRO A 283 1.74 7.52 -1.51
CA PRO A 283 1.71 8.17 -0.20
C PRO A 283 0.50 7.75 0.64
N CYS A 284 0.33 6.45 0.85
CA CYS A 284 -0.79 5.89 1.60
C CYS A 284 -0.85 6.42 3.04
N GLY A 285 0.31 6.55 3.70
CA GLY A 285 0.39 7.09 5.06
C GLY A 285 -0.05 8.54 5.14
N THR A 286 0.34 9.36 4.18
CA THR A 286 -0.10 10.76 4.07
C THR A 286 -1.59 10.85 3.75
N ALA A 287 -2.12 9.99 2.86
CA ALA A 287 -3.55 9.95 2.55
C ALA A 287 -4.41 9.58 3.77
N VAL A 288 -3.96 8.60 4.55
CA VAL A 288 -4.62 8.21 5.81
C VAL A 288 -4.56 9.35 6.82
N GLN A 289 -3.43 10.06 6.90
CA GLN A 289 -3.31 11.19 7.81
C GLN A 289 -4.22 12.36 7.39
N ASN A 290 -4.33 12.66 6.09
CA ASN A 290 -5.29 13.63 5.57
C ASN A 290 -6.73 13.26 5.95
N ALA A 291 -7.12 12.00 5.78
CA ALA A 291 -8.47 11.53 6.09
C ALA A 291 -8.80 11.63 7.59
N ARG A 292 -7.82 11.49 8.47
CA ARG A 292 -7.98 11.65 9.92
C ARG A 292 -8.23 13.09 10.37
N GLU A 293 -7.86 14.08 9.57
CA GLU A 293 -8.16 15.49 9.84
C GLU A 293 -9.56 15.88 9.34
N VAL A 294 -10.24 15.03 8.54
CA VAL A 294 -11.60 15.29 8.03
C VAL A 294 -12.63 14.77 9.02
N GLU A 295 -13.45 15.65 9.61
CA GLU A 295 -14.44 15.30 10.66
C GLU A 295 -15.40 14.21 10.19
N ALA A 296 -15.95 14.35 8.97
CA ALA A 296 -16.89 13.38 8.40
C ALA A 296 -16.29 11.98 8.14
N LEU A 297 -14.96 11.84 8.21
CA LEU A 297 -14.24 10.57 8.05
C LEU A 297 -13.70 10.01 9.39
N LYS A 298 -13.97 10.63 10.51
CA LYS A 298 -13.59 10.15 11.85
C LYS A 298 -14.48 9.00 12.31
N VAL A 299 -14.38 7.90 11.58
CA VAL A 299 -15.10 6.64 11.83
C VAL A 299 -14.09 5.50 12.02
N ASP A 300 -14.53 4.37 12.48
CA ASP A 300 -13.75 3.13 12.47
C ASP A 300 -12.38 3.21 13.16
N ASN A 301 -12.30 3.72 14.38
CA ASN A 301 -11.03 3.76 15.13
C ASN A 301 -9.90 4.39 14.28
N GLU A 302 -10.14 5.61 13.80
CA GLU A 302 -9.19 6.38 12.97
C GLU A 302 -8.83 5.64 11.65
N LEU A 303 -9.83 5.08 10.98
CA LEU A 303 -9.71 4.28 9.76
C LEU A 303 -8.95 2.96 9.95
N THR A 304 -8.85 2.45 11.16
CA THR A 304 -8.27 1.13 11.44
C THR A 304 -9.30 0.17 12.01
N ARG A 305 -9.15 -1.14 11.74
CA ARG A 305 -10.02 -2.17 12.30
C ARG A 305 -9.55 -2.70 13.68
N ASP A 306 -8.28 -2.49 14.01
CA ASP A 306 -7.64 -3.03 15.21
C ASP A 306 -6.56 -2.10 15.81
N GLY A 307 -6.54 -0.84 15.38
CA GLY A 307 -5.53 0.14 15.75
C GLY A 307 -4.27 0.12 14.88
N THR A 308 -4.06 -0.93 14.09
CA THR A 308 -2.86 -1.13 13.26
C THR A 308 -3.20 -1.27 11.78
N HIS A 309 -4.05 -2.23 11.44
CA HIS A 309 -4.48 -2.48 10.07
C HIS A 309 -5.60 -1.54 9.67
N ILE A 310 -5.56 -1.11 8.42
CA ILE A 310 -6.58 -0.20 7.88
C ILE A 310 -7.97 -0.84 7.89
N SER A 311 -9.02 -0.05 7.97
CA SER A 311 -10.41 -0.53 7.93
C SER A 311 -10.75 -1.19 6.59
N ASN A 312 -11.68 -2.15 6.64
CA ASN A 312 -11.97 -3.03 5.49
C ASN A 312 -12.61 -2.31 4.29
N TYR A 313 -13.26 -1.17 4.51
CA TYR A 313 -13.99 -0.45 3.47
C TYR A 313 -13.37 0.92 3.20
N ALA A 314 -13.66 1.95 3.98
CA ALA A 314 -13.17 3.31 3.75
C ALA A 314 -11.64 3.38 3.68
N GLY A 315 -10.94 2.68 4.59
CA GLY A 315 -9.49 2.65 4.59
C GLY A 315 -8.92 1.99 3.33
N ARG A 316 -9.34 0.75 3.00
CA ARG A 316 -8.87 0.05 1.79
C ARG A 316 -9.21 0.80 0.51
N TYR A 317 -10.39 1.43 0.45
CA TYR A 317 -10.77 2.28 -0.66
C TYR A 317 -9.82 3.47 -0.81
N LEU A 318 -9.52 4.17 0.28
CA LEU A 318 -8.57 5.29 0.29
C LEU A 318 -7.19 4.88 -0.24
N LEU A 319 -6.67 3.73 0.21
CA LEU A 319 -5.36 3.24 -0.25
C LEU A 319 -5.37 2.93 -1.75
N ALA A 320 -6.43 2.31 -2.25
CA ALA A 320 -6.58 2.01 -3.68
C ALA A 320 -6.74 3.29 -4.52
N CYS A 321 -7.47 4.31 -4.02
CA CYS A 321 -7.51 5.64 -4.64
C CYS A 321 -6.12 6.27 -4.72
N THR A 322 -5.33 6.13 -3.66
CA THR A 322 -3.96 6.69 -3.60
C THR A 322 -3.04 5.98 -4.60
N PHE A 323 -3.16 4.65 -4.72
CA PHE A 323 -2.45 3.90 -5.76
C PHE A 323 -2.85 4.39 -7.16
N PHE A 324 -4.15 4.50 -7.42
CA PHE A 324 -4.65 4.95 -8.73
C PHE A 324 -4.08 6.34 -9.10
N GLU A 325 -4.19 7.31 -8.22
CA GLU A 325 -3.69 8.67 -8.46
C GLU A 325 -2.17 8.73 -8.62
N SER A 326 -1.42 7.85 -7.94
CA SER A 326 0.05 7.82 -8.01
C SER A 326 0.58 7.18 -9.30
N ILE A 327 -0.07 6.11 -9.77
CA ILE A 327 0.48 5.21 -10.80
C ILE A 327 -0.33 5.30 -12.11
N ILE A 328 -1.67 5.28 -12.01
CA ILE A 328 -2.55 5.08 -13.16
C ILE A 328 -3.03 6.40 -13.76
N ALA A 329 -3.48 7.32 -12.91
CA ALA A 329 -4.03 8.59 -13.33
C ALA A 329 -3.08 9.39 -14.27
N PRO A 330 -1.76 9.47 -13.99
CA PRO A 330 -0.83 10.15 -14.89
C PRO A 330 -0.75 9.55 -16.31
N CYS A 331 -0.94 8.21 -16.42
CA CYS A 331 -0.88 7.50 -17.70
C CYS A 331 -2.17 7.64 -18.52
N MET A 332 -3.30 7.85 -17.86
CA MET A 332 -4.62 7.89 -18.46
C MET A 332 -5.14 9.31 -18.69
N ASN A 333 -4.52 10.32 -18.11
CA ASN A 333 -5.08 11.67 -17.99
C ASN A 333 -6.51 11.66 -17.40
N ARG A 334 -6.73 10.83 -16.38
CA ARG A 334 -8.00 10.63 -15.68
C ARG A 334 -7.82 10.84 -14.18
N SER A 335 -8.91 11.04 -13.48
CA SER A 335 -8.91 11.20 -12.02
C SER A 335 -9.74 10.12 -11.37
N ILE A 336 -9.35 9.69 -10.16
CA ILE A 336 -10.16 8.80 -9.32
C ILE A 336 -11.57 9.37 -9.03
N ARG A 337 -11.78 10.67 -9.23
CA ARG A 337 -13.11 11.28 -9.11
C ARG A 337 -14.15 10.73 -10.08
N GLU A 338 -13.72 10.05 -11.12
CA GLU A 338 -14.63 9.38 -12.07
C GLU A 338 -15.20 8.07 -11.50
N ASP A 339 -14.56 7.49 -10.47
CA ASP A 339 -15.10 6.33 -9.78
C ASP A 339 -16.33 6.68 -8.95
N ASN A 340 -17.41 5.92 -9.15
CA ASN A 340 -18.68 6.04 -8.44
C ASN A 340 -19.02 4.76 -7.66
N THR A 341 -18.05 3.90 -7.40
CA THR A 341 -18.25 2.60 -6.75
C THR A 341 -18.66 2.78 -5.29
N THR A 342 -19.69 2.05 -4.88
CA THR A 342 -19.97 1.78 -3.47
C THR A 342 -19.15 0.59 -3.02
N TYR A 343 -18.42 0.72 -1.92
CA TYR A 343 -17.54 -0.32 -1.41
C TYR A 343 -17.93 -0.72 0.01
N GLY A 344 -18.37 -1.95 0.16
CA GLY A 344 -19.00 -2.46 1.37
C GLY A 344 -20.54 -2.49 1.26
N LYS A 345 -21.18 -3.09 2.25
CA LYS A 345 -22.66 -3.11 2.38
C LYS A 345 -23.12 -1.95 3.24
N SER A 346 -24.38 -1.54 3.11
CA SER A 346 -24.96 -0.43 3.87
C SER A 346 -24.93 -0.61 5.40
N THR A 347 -24.79 -1.85 5.86
CA THR A 347 -24.65 -2.19 7.29
C THR A 347 -23.21 -2.25 7.77
N ASP A 348 -22.23 -2.11 6.87
CA ASP A 348 -20.83 -2.23 7.21
C ASP A 348 -20.31 -0.88 7.75
N VAL A 349 -19.64 -0.90 8.89
CA VAL A 349 -19.00 0.29 9.45
C VAL A 349 -17.91 0.77 8.49
N GLY A 350 -17.91 2.06 8.16
CA GLY A 350 -16.98 2.65 7.20
C GLY A 350 -17.26 2.24 5.75
N GLN A 351 -18.50 1.87 5.40
CA GLN A 351 -18.92 1.70 4.02
C GLN A 351 -18.60 2.95 3.21
N VAL A 352 -18.12 2.76 1.98
CA VAL A 352 -17.95 3.85 1.01
C VAL A 352 -19.25 4.06 0.25
N ASN A 353 -19.76 5.26 0.33
CA ASN A 353 -21.01 5.71 -0.31
C ASN A 353 -20.83 7.12 -0.92
N ASP A 354 -21.86 7.71 -1.46
CA ASP A 354 -21.79 9.00 -2.12
C ASP A 354 -21.32 10.13 -1.20
N THR A 355 -21.60 10.05 0.11
CA THR A 355 -21.25 11.07 1.07
C THR A 355 -19.74 11.10 1.36
N ASN A 356 -19.14 9.96 1.66
CA ASN A 356 -17.75 9.88 2.09
C ASN A 356 -16.76 9.58 0.94
N ARG A 357 -17.22 9.03 -0.19
CA ARG A 357 -16.37 8.69 -1.33
C ARG A 357 -15.57 9.88 -1.83
N ARG A 358 -16.22 11.02 -2.04
CA ARG A 358 -15.54 12.23 -2.55
C ARG A 358 -14.50 12.77 -1.60
N LEU A 359 -14.74 12.67 -0.31
CA LEU A 359 -13.77 13.06 0.73
C LEU A 359 -12.54 12.15 0.70
N LEU A 360 -12.73 10.83 0.63
CA LEU A 360 -11.64 9.85 0.51
C LEU A 360 -10.82 10.06 -0.77
N GLN A 361 -11.48 10.27 -1.92
CA GLN A 361 -10.83 10.58 -3.18
C GLN A 361 -10.01 11.88 -3.11
N ASN A 362 -10.52 12.91 -2.44
CA ASN A 362 -9.79 14.15 -2.24
C ASN A 362 -8.57 13.96 -1.33
N CYS A 363 -8.69 13.18 -0.24
CA CYS A 363 -7.57 12.86 0.63
C CYS A 363 -6.43 12.16 -0.14
N ALA A 364 -6.77 11.21 -1.02
CA ALA A 364 -5.81 10.52 -1.88
C ALA A 364 -5.10 11.49 -2.84
N ARG A 365 -5.88 12.31 -3.56
CA ARG A 365 -5.34 13.29 -4.53
C ARG A 365 -4.42 14.32 -3.87
N LEU A 366 -4.83 14.85 -2.73
CA LEU A 366 -4.02 15.81 -1.97
C LEU A 366 -2.74 15.18 -1.45
N ALA A 367 -2.77 13.92 -1.02
CA ALA A 367 -1.57 13.22 -0.59
C ALA A 367 -0.58 13.01 -1.74
N VAL A 368 -1.06 12.73 -2.95
CA VAL A 368 -0.21 12.61 -4.14
C VAL A 368 0.36 13.96 -4.56
N ALA A 369 -0.44 15.02 -4.48
CA ALA A 369 0.01 16.38 -4.81
C ALA A 369 1.01 16.94 -3.79
N ASN A 370 0.79 16.66 -2.49
CA ASN A 370 1.55 17.19 -1.35
C ASN A 370 2.05 16.03 -0.46
N ASN A 371 2.87 15.13 -1.03
CA ASN A 371 3.39 14.00 -0.28
C ASN A 371 4.21 14.48 0.92
N TYR A 372 4.04 13.81 2.06
CA TYR A 372 4.68 14.08 3.36
C TYR A 372 4.15 15.32 4.11
N GLU A 373 3.05 15.90 3.66
CA GLU A 373 2.41 17.06 4.28
C GLU A 373 0.91 16.79 4.48
N ILE A 374 0.40 17.20 5.64
CA ILE A 374 -1.04 17.16 5.90
C ILE A 374 -1.65 18.32 5.13
N SER A 375 -2.60 18.03 4.25
CA SER A 375 -3.29 19.05 3.47
C SER A 375 -4.46 19.64 4.23
N GLU A 376 -4.61 20.94 4.18
CA GLU A 376 -5.80 21.63 4.68
C GLU A 376 -6.95 21.47 3.68
N PHE A 377 -8.12 21.13 4.19
CA PHE A 377 -9.35 21.04 3.41
C PHE A 377 -10.07 22.38 3.48
N ALA A 378 -10.00 23.19 2.42
CA ALA A 378 -10.72 24.46 2.36
C ALA A 378 -12.24 24.20 2.33
N GLY A 379 -12.98 24.67 3.33
CA GLY A 379 -14.44 24.74 3.30
C GLY A 379 -15.17 23.44 3.58
N GLN A 380 -14.92 22.80 4.71
CA GLN A 380 -15.81 21.79 5.29
C GLN A 380 -16.71 22.40 6.35
#